data_c012b547d2b40ee79a22a2b8c73bf93c
#
_entry.id   c012b547d2b40ee79a22a2b8c73bf93c
#
_cell.length_a   1.000
_cell.length_b   1.000
_cell.length_c   1.000
_cell.angle_alpha   90.00
_cell.angle_beta   90.00
_cell.angle_gamma   90.00
#
_symmetry.space_group_name_H-M   'P 1'
#
loop_
_entity.id
_entity.type
_entity.pdbx_description
1 polymer ?
#
loop_
_entity_poly.entity_id
_entity_poly.type
_entity_poly.pdbx_seq_one_letter_code
_entity_poly.pdbx_strand_id
1 'polypeptide(L)'
;NPGEGWTIAKHLLAHERMGGGALGQHKLLLAQVKALAATDQRSDGRPLADDTDFARRIANLETELRALEAVMLKTLAKVSADKALGAEANVIKIRGTEVHQRLTELRMEALGQDAMPYDLEALENGWGNRASVGAEYANGVTPRYLHMRKVSIYSGSNEIQHNIYAKAVLGL
;
A
#
# COMPACT_ATOMS: atom_id res chain seq x y z
N ASN A 1 27.39 22.83 0.77
CA ASN A 1 27.59 24.19 1.30
C ASN A 1 26.67 24.42 2.50
N PRO A 2 27.10 25.17 3.53
CA PRO A 2 26.22 25.62 4.60
C PRO A 2 25.03 26.39 3.99
N GLY A 3 23.78 26.07 4.45
CA GLY A 3 22.56 26.70 3.95
C GLY A 3 21.84 25.94 2.83
N GLU A 4 22.44 24.95 2.18
CA GLU A 4 21.80 24.17 1.09
C GLU A 4 20.96 22.96 1.58
N GLY A 5 20.90 22.71 2.89
CA GLY A 5 20.23 21.54 3.45
C GLY A 5 18.78 21.37 2.99
N TRP A 6 18.02 22.47 2.87
CA TRP A 6 16.63 22.42 2.38
C TRP A 6 16.55 22.04 0.89
N THR A 7 17.47 22.49 0.07
CA THR A 7 17.53 22.13 -1.36
C THR A 7 17.83 20.64 -1.53
N ILE A 8 18.79 20.12 -0.76
CA ILE A 8 19.14 18.69 -0.73
C ILE A 8 17.93 17.86 -0.25
N ALA A 9 17.27 18.28 0.83
CA ALA A 9 16.10 17.61 1.36
C ALA A 9 14.95 17.54 0.34
N LYS A 10 14.68 18.63 -0.40
CA LYS A 10 13.65 18.63 -1.46
C LYS A 10 14.00 17.68 -2.59
N HIS A 11 15.28 17.60 -2.97
CA HIS A 11 15.73 16.67 -4.00
C HIS A 11 15.57 15.22 -3.56
N LEU A 12 15.99 14.87 -2.34
CA LEU A 12 15.80 13.55 -1.75
C LEU A 12 14.33 13.14 -1.68
N LEU A 13 13.47 14.02 -1.14
CA LEU A 13 12.03 13.79 -1.02
C LEU A 13 11.35 13.55 -2.38
N ALA A 14 11.82 14.20 -3.45
CA ALA A 14 11.29 13.96 -4.79
C ALA A 14 11.54 12.51 -5.25
N HIS A 15 12.72 11.96 -4.97
CA HIS A 15 13.08 10.57 -5.29
C HIS A 15 12.39 9.56 -4.37
N GLU A 16 12.26 9.84 -3.08
CA GLU A 16 11.53 8.97 -2.13
C GLU A 16 10.08 8.75 -2.51
N ARG A 17 9.41 9.74 -3.11
CA ARG A 17 8.02 9.62 -3.56
C ARG A 17 7.82 8.53 -4.61
N MET A 18 8.84 8.25 -5.42
CA MET A 18 8.81 7.12 -6.35
C MET A 18 8.72 5.78 -5.61
N GLY A 19 9.38 5.65 -4.46
CA GLY A 19 9.29 4.47 -3.59
C GLY A 19 7.90 4.26 -2.98
N GLY A 20 7.11 5.33 -2.84
CA GLY A 20 5.72 5.27 -2.33
C GLY A 20 4.78 4.41 -3.16
N GLY A 21 5.13 4.13 -4.42
CA GLY A 21 4.38 3.21 -5.28
C GLY A 21 4.46 1.74 -4.83
N ALA A 22 5.52 1.31 -4.14
CA ALA A 22 5.72 -0.03 -3.57
C ALA A 22 5.09 -1.20 -4.36
N LEU A 23 5.16 -1.13 -5.70
CA LEU A 23 4.36 -1.93 -6.64
C LEU A 23 4.49 -3.44 -6.40
N GLY A 24 5.72 -3.93 -6.17
CA GLY A 24 5.96 -5.35 -5.91
C GLY A 24 5.23 -5.83 -4.64
N GLN A 25 5.24 -5.01 -3.60
CA GLN A 25 4.56 -5.28 -2.33
C GLN A 25 3.03 -5.29 -2.50
N HIS A 26 2.49 -4.34 -3.30
CA HIS A 26 1.04 -4.29 -3.58
C HIS A 26 0.58 -5.50 -4.40
N LYS A 27 1.36 -5.92 -5.40
CA LYS A 27 1.06 -7.13 -6.18
C LYS A 27 1.06 -8.38 -5.31
N LEU A 28 2.03 -8.50 -4.40
CA LEU A 28 2.08 -9.61 -3.44
C LEU A 28 0.87 -9.60 -2.50
N LEU A 29 0.53 -8.45 -1.91
CA LEU A 29 -0.64 -8.32 -1.04
C LEU A 29 -1.93 -8.65 -1.78
N LEU A 30 -2.10 -8.18 -3.02
CA LEU A 30 -3.27 -8.50 -3.84
C LEU A 30 -3.37 -10.01 -4.10
N ALA A 31 -2.25 -10.66 -4.42
CA ALA A 31 -2.22 -12.11 -4.62
C ALA A 31 -2.60 -12.88 -3.34
N GLN A 32 -2.11 -12.43 -2.18
CA GLN A 32 -2.48 -13.00 -0.88
C GLN A 32 -3.97 -12.83 -0.58
N VAL A 33 -4.55 -11.64 -0.82
CA VAL A 33 -5.98 -11.40 -0.64
C VAL A 33 -6.81 -12.31 -1.54
N LYS A 34 -6.42 -12.47 -2.81
CA LYS A 34 -7.10 -13.38 -3.75
C LYS A 34 -7.02 -14.84 -3.30
N ALA A 35 -5.87 -15.28 -2.82
CA ALA A 35 -5.69 -16.64 -2.32
C ALA A 35 -6.55 -16.91 -1.09
N LEU A 36 -6.56 -15.97 -0.12
CA LEU A 36 -7.42 -16.07 1.06
C LEU A 36 -8.91 -16.11 0.65
N ALA A 37 -9.35 -15.21 -0.20
CA ALA A 37 -10.75 -15.18 -0.64
C ALA A 37 -11.20 -16.46 -1.35
N ALA A 38 -10.27 -17.19 -1.99
CA ALA A 38 -10.56 -18.45 -2.66
C ALA A 38 -10.60 -19.65 -1.69
N THR A 39 -9.90 -19.58 -0.55
CA THR A 39 -9.75 -20.71 0.40
C THR A 39 -10.60 -20.54 1.64
N ASP A 40 -10.76 -19.31 2.14
CA ASP A 40 -11.51 -19.05 3.35
C ASP A 40 -13.02 -19.10 3.08
N GLN A 41 -13.72 -19.84 3.92
CA GLN A 41 -15.14 -20.05 3.78
C GLN A 41 -15.93 -19.11 4.69
N ARG A 42 -16.97 -18.54 4.14
CA ARG A 42 -17.99 -17.80 4.89
C ARG A 42 -18.79 -18.74 5.82
N SER A 43 -19.57 -18.16 6.70
CA SER A 43 -20.48 -18.93 7.57
C SER A 43 -21.48 -19.82 6.82
N ASP A 44 -21.74 -19.54 5.54
CA ASP A 44 -22.58 -20.32 4.64
C ASP A 44 -21.82 -21.41 3.86
N GLY A 45 -20.52 -21.59 4.15
CA GLY A 45 -19.67 -22.61 3.54
C GLY A 45 -19.19 -22.28 2.13
N ARG A 46 -19.44 -21.07 1.61
CA ARG A 46 -18.95 -20.64 0.30
C ARG A 46 -17.66 -19.83 0.41
N PRO A 47 -16.76 -19.90 -0.59
CA PRO A 47 -15.59 -19.04 -0.63
C PRO A 47 -15.97 -17.56 -0.61
N LEU A 48 -15.18 -16.73 0.06
CA LEU A 48 -15.38 -15.28 0.07
C LEU A 48 -15.26 -14.69 -1.34
N ALA A 49 -14.50 -15.34 -2.24
CA ALA A 49 -14.40 -14.97 -3.65
C ALA A 49 -15.75 -14.98 -4.39
N ASP A 50 -16.75 -15.76 -3.90
CA ASP A 50 -18.10 -15.81 -4.47
C ASP A 50 -18.99 -14.65 -3.98
N ASP A 51 -18.53 -13.86 -3.02
CA ASP A 51 -19.19 -12.64 -2.62
C ASP A 51 -18.96 -11.55 -3.67
N THR A 52 -20.05 -11.13 -4.31
CA THR A 52 -20.01 -10.18 -5.43
C THR A 52 -19.39 -8.82 -5.03
N ASP A 53 -19.67 -8.35 -3.81
CA ASP A 53 -19.10 -7.06 -3.36
C ASP A 53 -17.61 -7.20 -3.09
N PHE A 54 -17.18 -8.25 -2.40
CA PHE A 54 -15.77 -8.49 -2.12
C PHE A 54 -14.98 -8.68 -3.43
N ALA A 55 -15.49 -9.50 -4.36
CA ALA A 55 -14.88 -9.72 -5.66
C ALA A 55 -14.76 -8.42 -6.48
N ARG A 56 -15.79 -7.58 -6.47
CA ARG A 56 -15.79 -6.26 -7.12
C ARG A 56 -14.72 -5.34 -6.52
N ARG A 57 -14.56 -5.33 -5.21
CA ARG A 57 -13.53 -4.52 -4.53
C ARG A 57 -12.11 -4.97 -4.89
N ILE A 58 -11.88 -6.27 -4.99
CA ILE A 58 -10.61 -6.84 -5.48
C ILE A 58 -10.35 -6.38 -6.93
N ALA A 59 -11.35 -6.52 -7.82
CA ALA A 59 -11.21 -6.15 -9.22
C ALA A 59 -10.91 -4.65 -9.39
N ASN A 60 -11.55 -3.78 -8.62
CA ASN A 60 -11.29 -2.35 -8.61
C ASN A 60 -9.86 -2.04 -8.18
N LEU A 61 -9.38 -2.66 -7.09
CA LEU A 61 -8.00 -2.47 -6.64
C LEU A 61 -6.97 -3.00 -7.64
N GLU A 62 -7.24 -4.11 -8.29
CA GLU A 62 -6.37 -4.61 -9.36
C GLU A 62 -6.29 -3.63 -10.53
N THR A 63 -7.40 -3.06 -10.92
CA THR A 63 -7.46 -2.05 -12.00
C THR A 63 -6.64 -0.81 -11.62
N GLU A 64 -6.82 -0.30 -10.39
CA GLU A 64 -6.05 0.84 -9.90
C GLU A 64 -4.55 0.53 -9.80
N LEU A 65 -4.19 -0.67 -9.38
CA LEU A 65 -2.80 -1.10 -9.29
C LEU A 65 -2.14 -1.19 -10.67
N ARG A 66 -2.86 -1.65 -11.70
CA ARG A 66 -2.38 -1.64 -13.09
C ARG A 66 -2.21 -0.22 -13.63
N ALA A 67 -3.13 0.68 -13.31
CA ALA A 67 -3.00 2.09 -13.67
C ALA A 67 -1.78 2.75 -12.97
N LEU A 68 -1.58 2.46 -11.68
CA LEU A 68 -0.39 2.91 -10.94
C LEU A 68 0.90 2.39 -11.57
N GLU A 69 0.95 1.12 -11.95
CA GLU A 69 2.08 0.51 -12.64
C GLU A 69 2.40 1.24 -13.95
N ALA A 70 1.39 1.53 -14.77
CA ALA A 70 1.57 2.24 -16.03
C ALA A 70 2.17 3.65 -15.81
N VAL A 71 1.68 4.38 -14.79
CA VAL A 71 2.23 5.69 -14.42
C VAL A 71 3.68 5.57 -13.94
N MET A 72 3.99 4.57 -13.11
CA MET A 72 5.34 4.34 -12.62
C MET A 72 6.31 4.00 -13.75
N LEU A 73 5.94 3.10 -14.66
CA LEU A 73 6.77 2.73 -15.81
C LEU A 73 7.02 3.93 -16.74
N LYS A 74 5.97 4.73 -17.01
CA LYS A 74 6.10 5.97 -17.80
C LYS A 74 7.04 6.97 -17.12
N THR A 75 6.94 7.14 -15.80
CA THR A 75 7.79 8.05 -15.05
C THR A 75 9.23 7.56 -15.03
N LEU A 76 9.44 6.25 -14.84
CA LEU A 76 10.76 5.63 -14.88
C LEU A 76 11.44 5.81 -16.25
N ALA A 77 10.69 5.61 -17.34
CA ALA A 77 11.20 5.83 -18.69
C ALA A 77 11.61 7.30 -18.92
N LYS A 78 10.86 8.28 -18.37
CA LYS A 78 11.26 9.69 -18.40
C LYS A 78 12.59 9.94 -17.68
N VAL A 79 12.73 9.42 -16.46
CA VAL A 79 13.94 9.61 -15.65
C VAL A 79 15.14 8.93 -16.31
N SER A 80 14.96 7.75 -16.89
CA SER A 80 16.01 7.03 -17.65
C SER A 80 16.46 7.76 -18.90
N ALA A 81 15.66 8.69 -19.43
CA ALA A 81 15.99 9.56 -20.55
C ALA A 81 16.50 10.95 -20.08
N ASP A 82 17.08 11.04 -18.88
CA ASP A 82 17.59 12.26 -18.25
C ASP A 82 16.59 13.42 -18.16
N LYS A 83 15.29 13.11 -18.16
CA LYS A 83 14.25 14.10 -17.95
C LYS A 83 13.95 14.25 -16.46
N ALA A 84 13.71 15.47 -16.03
CA ALA A 84 13.38 15.76 -14.64
C ALA A 84 12.13 15.01 -14.17
N LEU A 85 12.16 14.54 -12.93
CA LEU A 85 11.01 13.97 -12.25
C LEU A 85 9.94 15.06 -12.06
N GLY A 86 8.78 14.86 -12.64
CA GLY A 86 7.68 15.82 -12.60
C GLY A 86 6.69 15.58 -11.47
N ALA A 87 5.51 16.18 -11.59
CA ALA A 87 4.42 16.08 -10.64
C ALA A 87 3.84 14.64 -10.53
N GLU A 88 4.17 13.75 -11.47
CA GLU A 88 3.77 12.35 -11.46
C GLU A 88 4.19 11.60 -10.18
N ALA A 89 5.33 11.96 -9.59
CA ALA A 89 5.79 11.38 -8.32
C ALA A 89 4.78 11.59 -7.17
N ASN A 90 4.08 12.73 -7.16
CA ASN A 90 3.05 13.01 -6.16
C ASN A 90 1.84 12.07 -6.35
N VAL A 91 1.41 11.85 -7.60
CA VAL A 91 0.32 10.91 -7.92
C VAL A 91 0.69 9.49 -7.52
N ILE A 92 1.92 9.05 -7.82
CA ILE A 92 2.43 7.73 -7.43
C ILE A 92 2.37 7.56 -5.92
N LYS A 93 2.81 8.56 -5.15
CA LYS A 93 2.76 8.51 -3.68
C LYS A 93 1.32 8.46 -3.16
N ILE A 94 0.43 9.32 -3.63
CA ILE A 94 -0.97 9.36 -3.20
C ILE A 94 -1.63 8.00 -3.48
N ARG A 95 -1.64 7.56 -4.75
CA ARG A 95 -2.33 6.35 -5.17
C ARG A 95 -1.70 5.09 -4.59
N GLY A 96 -0.37 5.03 -4.50
CA GLY A 96 0.32 3.91 -3.88
C GLY A 96 -0.06 3.72 -2.42
N THR A 97 -0.14 4.81 -1.64
CA THR A 97 -0.52 4.74 -0.23
C THR A 97 -2.00 4.38 -0.03
N GLU A 98 -2.90 4.90 -0.87
CA GLU A 98 -4.32 4.56 -0.84
C GLU A 98 -4.58 3.10 -1.20
N VAL A 99 -3.93 2.59 -2.25
CA VAL A 99 -4.01 1.17 -2.64
C VAL A 99 -3.47 0.29 -1.52
N HIS A 100 -2.34 0.66 -0.90
CA HIS A 100 -1.76 -0.09 0.21
C HIS A 100 -2.73 -0.22 1.39
N GLN A 101 -3.33 0.89 1.81
CA GLN A 101 -4.28 0.89 2.92
C GLN A 101 -5.48 -0.01 2.63
N ARG A 102 -6.08 0.09 1.44
CA ARG A 102 -7.22 -0.75 1.04
C ARG A 102 -6.86 -2.23 0.90
N LEU A 103 -5.66 -2.57 0.41
CA LEU A 103 -5.21 -3.96 0.38
C LEU A 103 -5.06 -4.56 1.77
N THR A 104 -4.55 -3.78 2.74
CA THR A 104 -4.46 -4.23 4.13
C THR A 104 -5.83 -4.37 4.79
N GLU A 105 -6.81 -3.52 4.43
CA GLU A 105 -8.21 -3.64 4.86
C GLU A 105 -8.86 -4.91 4.32
N LEU A 106 -8.76 -5.16 3.01
CA LEU A 106 -9.31 -6.39 2.40
C LEU A 106 -8.69 -7.65 3.01
N ARG A 107 -7.39 -7.61 3.36
CA ARG A 107 -6.75 -8.74 4.03
C ARG A 107 -7.30 -8.99 5.43
N MET A 108 -7.55 -7.93 6.21
CA MET A 108 -8.20 -8.02 7.52
C MET A 108 -9.61 -8.62 7.38
N GLU A 109 -10.37 -8.13 6.41
CA GLU A 109 -11.74 -8.57 6.17
C GLU A 109 -11.79 -10.05 5.71
N ALA A 110 -10.87 -10.45 4.82
CA ALA A 110 -10.79 -11.83 4.35
C ALA A 110 -10.53 -12.83 5.50
N LEU A 111 -9.74 -12.43 6.48
CA LEU A 111 -9.42 -13.27 7.64
C LEU A 111 -10.47 -13.18 8.77
N GLY A 112 -11.31 -12.15 8.76
CA GLY A 112 -12.35 -11.99 9.76
C GLY A 112 -11.81 -12.03 11.19
N GLN A 113 -12.32 -12.93 12.01
CA GLN A 113 -11.92 -13.05 13.43
C GLN A 113 -10.47 -13.54 13.61
N ASP A 114 -9.94 -14.30 12.67
CA ASP A 114 -8.55 -14.79 12.71
C ASP A 114 -7.52 -13.66 12.58
N ALA A 115 -7.93 -12.52 12.04
CA ALA A 115 -7.08 -11.33 11.98
C ALA A 115 -6.97 -10.56 13.31
N MET A 116 -7.90 -10.76 14.26
CA MET A 116 -8.02 -9.95 15.48
C MET A 116 -6.84 -10.08 16.48
N PRO A 117 -6.16 -11.23 16.61
CA PRO A 117 -5.07 -11.36 17.57
C PRO A 117 -3.95 -10.33 17.33
N TYR A 118 -3.55 -9.68 18.42
CA TYR A 118 -2.42 -8.74 18.47
C TYR A 118 -1.46 -9.19 19.58
N ASP A 119 -0.51 -10.07 19.23
CA ASP A 119 0.48 -10.57 20.17
C ASP A 119 1.73 -9.68 20.14
N LEU A 120 1.79 -8.74 21.10
CA LEU A 120 2.89 -7.79 21.22
C LEU A 120 4.22 -8.49 21.53
N GLU A 121 4.19 -9.51 22.39
CA GLU A 121 5.40 -10.26 22.75
C GLU A 121 6.00 -10.98 21.54
N ALA A 122 5.15 -11.60 20.73
CA ALA A 122 5.59 -12.25 19.51
C ALA A 122 6.14 -11.26 18.49
N LEU A 123 5.59 -10.03 18.42
CA LEU A 123 6.10 -8.96 17.55
C LEU A 123 7.46 -8.44 17.99
N GLU A 124 7.70 -8.32 19.29
CA GLU A 124 8.96 -7.79 19.85
C GLU A 124 10.07 -8.83 19.92
N ASN A 125 9.72 -10.07 20.28
CA ASN A 125 10.68 -11.15 20.56
C ASN A 125 10.70 -12.28 19.51
N GLY A 126 9.88 -12.15 18.46
CA GLY A 126 9.70 -13.16 17.41
C GLY A 126 8.68 -14.24 17.83
N TRP A 127 8.15 -14.92 16.82
CA TRP A 127 7.10 -15.93 17.00
C TRP A 127 7.62 -17.23 17.66
N GLY A 128 8.90 -17.55 17.47
CA GLY A 128 9.52 -18.74 18.03
C GLY A 128 8.71 -20.03 17.70
N ASN A 129 8.60 -20.92 18.69
CA ASN A 129 7.77 -22.13 18.60
C ASN A 129 6.39 -21.97 19.27
N ARG A 130 5.90 -20.75 19.41
CA ARG A 130 4.58 -20.48 20.01
C ARG A 130 3.48 -20.87 19.03
N ALA A 131 2.43 -21.49 19.56
CA ALA A 131 1.24 -21.77 18.76
C ALA A 131 0.55 -20.43 18.39
N SER A 132 0.14 -20.33 17.13
CA SER A 132 -0.67 -19.21 16.68
C SER A 132 -2.04 -19.18 17.36
N VAL A 133 -2.58 -18.03 17.62
CA VAL A 133 -4.00 -17.86 17.91
C VAL A 133 -4.71 -17.73 16.55
N GLY A 134 -5.46 -18.77 16.17
CA GLY A 134 -6.04 -18.87 14.84
C GLY A 134 -5.05 -19.40 13.77
N ALA A 135 -5.31 -19.11 12.52
CA ALA A 135 -4.48 -19.58 11.42
C ALA A 135 -3.10 -18.91 11.43
N GLU A 136 -2.05 -19.69 11.19
CA GLU A 136 -0.66 -19.22 11.21
C GLU A 136 -0.42 -18.07 10.21
N TYR A 137 -1.08 -18.11 9.03
CA TYR A 137 -0.98 -17.07 8.01
C TYR A 137 -1.69 -15.75 8.39
N ALA A 138 -2.48 -15.74 9.46
CA ALA A 138 -3.12 -14.54 10.01
C ALA A 138 -2.18 -13.74 10.92
N ASN A 139 -1.08 -14.35 11.38
CA ASN A 139 -0.13 -13.69 12.24
C ASN A 139 0.44 -12.41 11.62
N GLY A 140 0.43 -11.34 12.39
CA GLY A 140 0.96 -10.05 11.96
C GLY A 140 0.05 -9.25 11.01
N VAL A 141 -1.15 -9.73 10.67
CA VAL A 141 -2.06 -8.99 9.76
C VAL A 141 -2.58 -7.72 10.42
N THR A 142 -3.12 -7.82 11.63
CA THR A 142 -3.59 -6.64 12.39
C THR A 142 -2.47 -5.65 12.71
N PRO A 143 -1.29 -6.06 13.21
CA PRO A 143 -0.17 -5.15 13.37
C PRO A 143 0.20 -4.42 12.07
N ARG A 144 0.23 -5.13 10.94
CA ARG A 144 0.53 -4.53 9.64
C ARG A 144 -0.54 -3.54 9.22
N TYR A 145 -1.82 -3.88 9.36
CA TYR A 145 -2.93 -2.99 9.06
C TYR A 145 -2.82 -1.68 9.87
N LEU A 146 -2.66 -1.77 11.19
CA LEU A 146 -2.54 -0.60 12.06
C LEU A 146 -1.30 0.23 11.73
N HIS A 147 -0.15 -0.41 11.52
CA HIS A 147 1.09 0.26 11.16
C HIS A 147 0.97 1.02 9.83
N MET A 148 0.23 0.49 8.87
CA MET A 148 0.10 1.10 7.54
C MET A 148 -0.92 2.26 7.49
N ARG A 149 -1.63 2.57 8.57
CA ARG A 149 -2.48 3.79 8.60
C ARG A 149 -1.66 5.08 8.44
N LYS A 150 -0.41 5.09 8.88
CA LYS A 150 0.50 6.24 8.76
C LYS A 150 1.06 6.47 7.35
N VAL A 151 0.90 5.52 6.41
CA VAL A 151 1.57 5.60 5.09
C VAL A 151 1.11 6.80 4.27
N SER A 152 -0.11 7.29 4.48
CA SER A 152 -0.62 8.51 3.85
C SER A 152 -0.10 9.80 4.49
N ILE A 153 0.62 9.72 5.62
CA ILE A 153 1.06 10.88 6.40
C ILE A 153 2.55 11.16 6.19
N TYR A 154 3.41 10.15 6.36
CA TYR A 154 4.85 10.34 6.25
C TYR A 154 5.33 10.55 4.81
N SER A 155 6.57 11.01 4.62
CA SER A 155 7.15 11.43 3.33
C SER A 155 6.32 12.52 2.62
N GLY A 156 5.69 13.38 3.42
CA GLY A 156 4.72 14.39 3.02
C GLY A 156 3.32 13.83 2.86
N SER A 157 2.38 14.37 3.65
CA SER A 157 1.01 13.84 3.67
C SER A 157 0.34 13.91 2.29
N ASN A 158 -0.68 13.08 2.09
CA ASN A 158 -1.43 13.07 0.82
C ASN A 158 -2.01 14.45 0.49
N GLU A 159 -2.45 15.22 1.50
CA GLU A 159 -2.94 16.59 1.34
C GLU A 159 -1.85 17.53 0.78
N ILE A 160 -0.63 17.42 1.32
CA ILE A 160 0.52 18.19 0.81
C ILE A 160 0.86 17.77 -0.62
N GLN A 161 0.80 16.47 -0.93
CA GLN A 161 1.04 15.96 -2.28
C GLN A 161 -0.01 16.48 -3.27
N HIS A 162 -1.30 16.52 -2.87
CA HIS A 162 -2.36 17.13 -3.68
C HIS A 162 -2.10 18.61 -3.95
N ASN A 163 -1.71 19.38 -2.93
CA ASN A 163 -1.39 20.79 -3.08
C ASN A 163 -0.19 21.03 -4.03
N ILE A 164 0.87 20.22 -3.89
CA ILE A 164 2.05 20.32 -4.77
C ILE A 164 1.65 20.01 -6.22
N TYR A 165 0.86 18.92 -6.40
CA TYR A 165 0.38 18.53 -7.72
C TYR A 165 -0.50 19.59 -8.35
N ALA A 166 -1.47 20.12 -7.61
CA ALA A 166 -2.37 21.17 -8.09
C ALA A 166 -1.60 22.43 -8.54
N LYS A 167 -0.64 22.88 -7.73
CA LYS A 167 0.22 24.02 -8.09
C LYS A 167 1.03 23.77 -9.36
N ALA A 168 1.61 22.57 -9.47
CA ALA A 168 2.48 22.23 -10.59
C ALA A 168 1.72 22.06 -11.92
N VAL A 169 0.46 21.58 -11.88
CA VAL A 169 -0.31 21.23 -13.07
C VAL A 169 -1.33 22.31 -13.43
N LEU A 170 -1.95 22.94 -12.44
CA LEU A 170 -3.01 23.94 -12.64
C LEU A 170 -2.51 25.40 -12.54
N GLY A 171 -1.27 25.59 -12.06
CA GLY A 171 -0.70 26.94 -11.89
C GLY A 171 -1.32 27.73 -10.74
N LEU A 172 -1.89 27.05 -9.73
CA LEU A 172 -2.54 27.67 -8.56
C LEU A 172 -1.53 28.11 -7.49
#